data_9ff627ce460b31bead207d337bb8a2f8
#
_entry.id   9ff627ce460b31bead207d337bb8a2f8
#
_cell.length_a   1.000
_cell.length_b   1.000
_cell.length_c   1.000
_cell.angle_alpha   90.00
_cell.angle_beta   90.00
_cell.angle_gamma   90.00
#
_symmetry.space_group_name_H-M   'P 1'
#
loop_
_entity.id
_entity.type
_entity.pdbx_description
1 polymer ?
#
loop_
_entity_poly.entity_id
_entity_poly.type
_entity_poly.pdbx_seq_one_letter_code
_entity_poly.pdbx_strand_id
1 'polypeptide(L)'
;LLAILDHLKETGETTISINHLVSRMIAGVWHPSNLFRLSFGKQDRLALIALAIRAEGALPANATKDDIVRVVLSYAADSSDLAQQVRSLAAYVPYRFLRPFFNGPLRGIADSKVNARVRQMADQQFAADNVPCLYRFVNSGEPAIELHRRWADYLQTNVAIVTGYCLWH
;
A
#
# COMPACT_ATOMS: atom_id res chain seq x y z
N LEU A 1 1.42 -0.31 6.09
CA LEU A 1 2.56 0.37 6.72
C LEU A 1 3.89 -0.28 6.33
N LEU A 2 4.03 -1.62 6.42
CA LEU A 2 5.28 -2.33 6.08
C LEU A 2 5.83 -1.95 4.68
N ALA A 3 4.98 -1.85 3.66
CA ALA A 3 5.40 -1.45 2.32
C ALA A 3 6.01 -0.03 2.26
N ILE A 4 5.50 0.88 3.10
CA ILE A 4 6.06 2.24 3.26
C ILE A 4 7.42 2.17 3.95
N LEU A 5 7.54 1.41 5.03
CA LEU A 5 8.81 1.23 5.76
C LEU A 5 9.90 0.64 4.86
N ASP A 6 9.55 -0.38 4.10
CA ASP A 6 10.46 -1.02 3.14
C ASP A 6 10.95 -0.02 2.09
N HIS A 7 10.04 0.79 1.54
CA HIS A 7 10.41 1.80 0.57
C HIS A 7 11.36 2.84 1.16
N LEU A 8 11.00 3.42 2.31
CA LEU A 8 11.86 4.38 3.00
C LEU A 8 13.25 3.82 3.33
N LYS A 9 13.32 2.56 3.76
CA LYS A 9 14.58 1.89 4.09
C LYS A 9 15.46 1.68 2.86
N GLU A 10 14.85 1.32 1.72
CA GLU A 10 15.57 0.97 0.50
C GLU A 10 16.00 2.22 -0.31
N THR A 11 15.15 3.24 -0.36
CA THR A 11 15.35 4.39 -1.24
C THR A 11 15.63 5.70 -0.52
N GLY A 12 15.14 5.85 0.71
CA GLY A 12 15.13 7.12 1.43
C GLY A 12 14.11 8.14 0.89
N GLU A 13 13.39 7.82 -0.18
CA GLU A 13 12.46 8.74 -0.83
C GLU A 13 11.13 8.80 -0.08
N THR A 14 10.55 10.00 0.00
CA THR A 14 9.26 10.24 0.65
C THR A 14 8.07 10.11 -0.30
N THR A 15 8.31 10.09 -1.61
CA THR A 15 7.26 9.93 -2.62
C THR A 15 7.24 8.49 -3.13
N ILE A 16 6.08 7.86 -3.08
CA ILE A 16 5.90 6.45 -3.49
C ILE A 16 4.75 6.39 -4.49
N SER A 17 4.97 5.88 -5.69
CA SER A 17 3.87 5.64 -6.61
C SER A 17 2.91 4.60 -6.02
N ILE A 18 1.61 4.76 -6.28
CA ILE A 18 0.60 3.84 -5.74
C ILE A 18 0.80 2.43 -6.30
N ASN A 19 1.26 2.29 -7.55
CA ASN A 19 1.58 1.00 -8.13
C ASN A 19 2.76 0.32 -7.42
N HIS A 20 3.81 1.06 -7.09
CA HIS A 20 4.92 0.54 -6.27
C HIS A 20 4.48 0.16 -4.86
N LEU A 21 3.62 0.96 -4.24
CA LEU A 21 3.09 0.65 -2.91
C LEU A 21 2.32 -0.68 -2.93
N VAL A 22 1.43 -0.87 -3.90
CA VAL A 22 0.65 -2.11 -4.06
C VAL A 22 1.53 -3.31 -4.39
N SER A 23 2.52 -3.15 -5.27
CA SER A 23 3.44 -4.24 -5.60
C SER A 23 4.25 -4.72 -4.39
N ARG A 24 4.71 -3.80 -3.53
CA ARG A 24 5.37 -4.14 -2.27
C ARG A 24 4.44 -4.81 -1.27
N MET A 25 3.16 -4.43 -1.23
CA MET A 25 2.17 -5.09 -0.38
C MET A 25 1.94 -6.53 -0.83
N ILE A 26 1.82 -6.79 -2.13
CA ILE A 26 1.69 -8.14 -2.69
C ILE A 26 2.96 -8.96 -2.40
N ALA A 27 4.14 -8.36 -2.56
CA ALA A 27 5.41 -9.01 -2.21
C ALA A 27 5.48 -9.40 -0.73
N GLY A 28 4.94 -8.57 0.16
CA GLY A 28 4.90 -8.86 1.61
C GLY A 28 4.06 -10.08 1.98
N VAL A 29 2.99 -10.39 1.23
CA VAL A 29 2.14 -11.57 1.45
C VAL A 29 2.52 -12.77 0.57
N TRP A 30 3.50 -12.64 -0.32
CA TRP A 30 3.85 -13.65 -1.29
C TRP A 30 4.29 -14.97 -0.66
N HIS A 31 5.33 -14.96 0.15
CA HIS A 31 5.82 -16.16 0.82
C HIS A 31 4.82 -16.74 1.82
N PRO A 32 4.21 -15.93 2.70
CA PRO A 32 3.13 -16.42 3.56
C PRO A 32 2.06 -17.20 2.79
N SER A 33 1.58 -16.67 1.66
CA SER A 33 0.50 -17.30 0.89
C SER A 33 0.97 -18.46 0.02
N ASN A 34 2.08 -18.28 -0.71
CA ASN A 34 2.51 -19.21 -1.76
C ASN A 34 3.45 -20.31 -1.27
N LEU A 35 4.29 -20.04 -0.27
CA LEU A 35 5.26 -20.98 0.27
C LEU A 35 4.73 -21.67 1.54
N PHE A 36 4.28 -20.85 2.50
CA PHE A 36 3.80 -21.36 3.79
C PHE A 36 2.30 -21.69 3.80
N ARG A 37 1.56 -21.35 2.74
CA ARG A 37 0.13 -21.59 2.57
C ARG A 37 -0.72 -21.05 3.74
N LEU A 38 -0.29 -19.94 4.34
CA LEU A 38 -1.05 -19.28 5.37
C LEU A 38 -2.32 -18.66 4.78
N SER A 39 -3.42 -18.77 5.51
CA SER A 39 -4.70 -18.16 5.15
C SER A 39 -4.92 -16.92 5.98
N PHE A 40 -5.10 -15.77 5.35
CA PHE A 40 -5.47 -14.50 5.98
C PHE A 40 -6.99 -14.25 5.97
N GLY A 41 -7.75 -15.30 5.69
CA GLY A 41 -9.20 -15.25 5.57
C GLY A 41 -9.71 -15.17 4.13
N LYS A 42 -10.98 -15.57 3.93
CA LYS A 42 -11.60 -15.70 2.59
C LYS A 42 -11.73 -14.36 1.83
N GLN A 43 -11.60 -13.23 2.52
CA GLN A 43 -11.75 -11.90 1.94
C GLN A 43 -10.42 -11.15 1.76
N ASP A 44 -9.29 -11.79 2.04
CA ASP A 44 -7.99 -11.16 1.84
C ASP A 44 -7.60 -11.14 0.37
N ARG A 45 -7.91 -10.01 -0.26
CA ARG A 45 -7.61 -9.79 -1.68
C ARG A 45 -6.12 -9.79 -2.00
N LEU A 46 -5.24 -9.39 -1.08
CA LEU A 46 -3.80 -9.41 -1.32
C LEU A 46 -3.30 -10.84 -1.50
N ALA A 47 -3.68 -11.75 -0.60
CA ALA A 47 -3.31 -13.15 -0.68
C ALA A 47 -3.92 -13.81 -1.93
N LEU A 48 -5.19 -13.53 -2.25
CA LEU A 48 -5.85 -14.08 -3.44
C LEU A 48 -5.14 -13.66 -4.73
N ILE A 49 -4.74 -12.39 -4.85
CA ILE A 49 -4.00 -11.88 -6.01
C ILE A 49 -2.60 -12.54 -6.09
N ALA A 50 -1.88 -12.65 -4.97
CA ALA A 50 -0.58 -13.32 -4.93
C ALA A 50 -0.67 -14.79 -5.40
N LEU A 51 -1.72 -15.52 -4.98
CA LEU A 51 -1.98 -16.88 -5.42
C LEU A 51 -2.34 -16.94 -6.91
N ALA A 52 -3.13 -16.00 -7.42
CA ALA A 52 -3.52 -15.92 -8.83
C ALA A 52 -2.32 -15.66 -9.74
N ILE A 53 -1.44 -14.70 -9.40
CA ILE A 53 -0.20 -14.41 -10.13
C ILE A 53 0.69 -15.68 -10.23
N ARG A 54 0.77 -16.42 -9.12
CA ARG A 54 1.50 -17.70 -9.14
C ARG A 54 0.84 -18.75 -10.04
N ALA A 55 -0.49 -18.84 -10.01
CA ALA A 55 -1.25 -19.81 -10.81
C ALA A 55 -1.09 -19.57 -12.31
N GLU A 56 -0.89 -18.33 -12.75
CA GLU A 56 -0.53 -18.00 -14.14
C GLU A 56 0.91 -18.42 -14.51
N GLY A 57 1.69 -18.92 -13.57
CA GLY A 57 3.07 -19.37 -13.82
C GLY A 57 4.10 -18.25 -13.97
N ALA A 58 3.72 -17.02 -13.67
CA ALA A 58 4.59 -15.85 -13.83
C ALA A 58 5.81 -15.91 -12.89
N LEU A 59 5.65 -16.51 -11.70
CA LEU A 59 6.70 -16.55 -10.67
C LEU A 59 6.66 -17.86 -9.84
N PRO A 60 7.81 -18.39 -9.42
CA PRO A 60 7.88 -19.51 -8.47
C PRO A 60 7.48 -19.07 -7.05
N ALA A 61 7.13 -20.04 -6.19
CA ALA A 61 6.73 -19.75 -4.80
C ALA A 61 7.82 -19.05 -3.97
N ASN A 62 9.08 -19.33 -4.29
CA ASN A 62 10.27 -18.75 -3.63
C ASN A 62 10.86 -17.56 -4.41
N ALA A 63 10.07 -16.89 -5.25
CA ALA A 63 10.52 -15.70 -5.99
C ALA A 63 11.07 -14.63 -5.05
N THR A 64 12.05 -13.87 -5.51
CA THR A 64 12.60 -12.75 -4.74
C THR A 64 11.59 -11.60 -4.67
N LYS A 65 11.73 -10.75 -3.65
CA LYS A 65 10.87 -9.56 -3.50
C LYS A 65 10.92 -8.67 -4.75
N ASP A 66 12.11 -8.47 -5.31
CA ASP A 66 12.32 -7.63 -6.49
C ASP A 66 11.65 -8.21 -7.74
N ASP A 67 11.72 -9.53 -7.93
CA ASP A 67 11.04 -10.20 -9.05
C ASP A 67 9.52 -10.05 -8.91
N ILE A 68 8.99 -10.22 -7.70
CA ILE A 68 7.55 -10.05 -7.43
C ILE A 68 7.13 -8.61 -7.73
N VAL A 69 7.85 -7.62 -7.22
CA VAL A 69 7.57 -6.20 -7.46
C VAL A 69 7.58 -5.90 -8.96
N ARG A 70 8.59 -6.38 -9.70
CA ARG A 70 8.72 -6.18 -11.15
C ARG A 70 7.53 -6.78 -11.92
N VAL A 71 7.16 -8.00 -11.61
CA VAL A 71 6.03 -8.67 -12.27
C VAL A 71 4.71 -8.00 -11.93
N VAL A 72 4.48 -7.62 -10.67
CA VAL A 72 3.24 -6.92 -10.29
C VAL A 72 3.14 -5.56 -10.99
N LEU A 73 4.25 -4.83 -11.14
CA LEU A 73 4.27 -3.56 -11.86
C LEU A 73 3.93 -3.74 -13.35
N SER A 74 4.29 -4.86 -13.99
CA SER A 74 3.93 -5.09 -15.39
C SER A 74 2.42 -5.20 -15.60
N TYR A 75 1.65 -5.65 -14.59
CA TYR A 75 0.19 -5.64 -14.65
C TYR A 75 -0.43 -4.24 -14.67
N ALA A 76 0.30 -3.19 -14.30
CA ALA A 76 -0.25 -1.83 -14.36
C ALA A 76 -0.65 -1.40 -15.78
N ALA A 77 0.07 -1.89 -16.80
CA ALA A 77 -0.17 -1.63 -18.22
C ALA A 77 -1.01 -2.72 -18.91
N ASP A 78 -1.35 -3.80 -18.23
CA ASP A 78 -2.09 -4.95 -18.77
C ASP A 78 -3.61 -4.71 -18.66
N SER A 79 -4.39 -5.39 -19.52
CA SER A 79 -5.87 -5.35 -19.55
C SER A 79 -6.53 -6.61 -18.99
N SER A 80 -5.77 -7.56 -18.46
CA SER A 80 -6.30 -8.81 -17.89
C SER A 80 -7.16 -8.56 -16.64
N ASP A 81 -8.00 -9.54 -16.29
CA ASP A 81 -8.80 -9.52 -15.07
C ASP A 81 -7.93 -9.40 -13.82
N LEU A 82 -6.76 -10.05 -13.82
CA LEU A 82 -5.82 -9.97 -12.71
C LEU A 82 -5.23 -8.57 -12.59
N ALA A 83 -4.89 -7.92 -13.70
CA ALA A 83 -4.46 -6.53 -13.73
C ALA A 83 -5.54 -5.59 -13.18
N GLN A 84 -6.82 -5.85 -13.50
CA GLN A 84 -7.93 -5.08 -12.92
C GLN A 84 -8.03 -5.27 -11.40
N GLN A 85 -7.80 -6.48 -10.90
CA GLN A 85 -7.78 -6.73 -9.45
C GLN A 85 -6.62 -5.98 -8.77
N VAL A 86 -5.41 -5.99 -9.34
CA VAL A 86 -4.26 -5.22 -8.85
C VAL A 86 -4.58 -3.72 -8.81
N ARG A 87 -5.14 -3.16 -9.91
CA ARG A 87 -5.58 -1.75 -9.97
C ARG A 87 -6.67 -1.44 -8.93
N SER A 88 -7.55 -2.38 -8.61
CA SER A 88 -8.56 -2.17 -7.58
C SER A 88 -7.96 -1.97 -6.20
N LEU A 89 -6.86 -2.67 -5.86
CA LEU A 89 -6.12 -2.42 -4.62
C LEU A 89 -5.56 -0.98 -4.59
N ALA A 90 -4.98 -0.53 -5.70
CA ALA A 90 -4.46 0.83 -5.83
C ALA A 90 -5.54 1.91 -5.61
N ALA A 91 -6.76 1.64 -6.06
CA ALA A 91 -7.89 2.56 -5.91
C ALA A 91 -8.46 2.63 -4.48
N TYR A 92 -8.24 1.58 -3.65
CA TYR A 92 -8.88 1.50 -2.33
C TYR A 92 -7.91 1.56 -1.17
N VAL A 93 -6.80 0.82 -1.21
CA VAL A 93 -5.97 0.57 -0.03
C VAL A 93 -5.39 1.85 0.57
N PRO A 94 -4.81 2.79 -0.22
CA PRO A 94 -4.24 4.00 0.37
C PRO A 94 -5.29 4.88 1.09
N TYR A 95 -6.50 4.93 0.55
CA TYR A 95 -7.59 5.69 1.19
C TYR A 95 -8.10 5.00 2.45
N ARG A 96 -8.27 3.67 2.40
CA ARG A 96 -8.75 2.90 3.57
C ARG A 96 -7.78 2.94 4.73
N PHE A 97 -6.48 3.00 4.47
CA PHE A 97 -5.46 3.13 5.51
C PHE A 97 -5.60 4.44 6.30
N LEU A 98 -6.00 5.54 5.64
CA LEU A 98 -6.20 6.83 6.31
C LEU A 98 -7.60 6.99 6.95
N ARG A 99 -8.61 6.20 6.55
CA ARG A 99 -9.99 6.33 7.06
C ARG A 99 -10.10 6.34 8.58
N PRO A 100 -9.42 5.48 9.35
CA PRO A 100 -9.52 5.47 10.81
C PRO A 100 -9.12 6.79 11.47
N PHE A 101 -8.22 7.54 10.85
CA PHE A 101 -7.78 8.85 11.36
C PHE A 101 -8.82 9.96 11.15
N PHE A 102 -9.81 9.72 10.28
CA PHE A 102 -10.85 10.67 9.88
C PHE A 102 -12.27 10.20 10.23
N ASN A 103 -12.45 9.26 11.15
CA ASN A 103 -13.75 8.64 11.43
C ASN A 103 -14.88 9.62 11.71
N GLY A 104 -14.66 10.67 12.51
CA GLY A 104 -15.68 11.67 12.80
C GLY A 104 -16.19 12.37 11.54
N PRO A 105 -15.32 13.06 10.78
CA PRO A 105 -15.67 13.79 9.56
C PRO A 105 -16.16 12.92 8.40
N LEU A 106 -15.91 11.61 8.41
CA LEU A 106 -16.38 10.69 7.37
C LEU A 106 -17.73 10.04 7.69
N ARG A 107 -18.26 10.27 8.89
CA ARG A 107 -19.53 9.67 9.32
C ARG A 107 -20.69 10.20 8.46
N GLY A 108 -21.47 9.29 7.90
CA GLY A 108 -22.62 9.63 7.05
C GLY A 108 -22.30 10.00 5.61
N ILE A 109 -21.04 9.96 5.19
CA ILE A 109 -20.64 10.20 3.80
C ILE A 109 -20.86 8.93 2.98
N ALA A 110 -21.50 9.06 1.81
CA ALA A 110 -21.69 7.95 0.87
C ALA A 110 -20.34 7.38 0.41
N ASP A 111 -20.23 6.06 0.31
CA ASP A 111 -18.97 5.37 -0.04
C ASP A 111 -18.30 5.89 -1.33
N SER A 112 -19.10 6.27 -2.34
CA SER A 112 -18.60 6.85 -3.59
C SER A 112 -17.87 8.20 -3.40
N LYS A 113 -18.14 8.91 -2.31
CA LYS A 113 -17.54 10.23 -2.00
C LYS A 113 -16.42 10.16 -0.96
N VAL A 114 -16.28 9.02 -0.28
CA VAL A 114 -15.33 8.86 0.83
C VAL A 114 -13.89 9.11 0.40
N ASN A 115 -13.43 8.53 -0.72
CA ASN A 115 -12.06 8.69 -1.18
C ASN A 115 -11.71 10.15 -1.49
N ALA A 116 -12.62 10.89 -2.15
CA ALA A 116 -12.42 12.32 -2.41
C ALA A 116 -12.32 13.13 -1.10
N ARG A 117 -13.16 12.79 -0.11
CA ARG A 117 -13.13 13.45 1.20
C ARG A 117 -11.86 13.12 1.98
N VAL A 118 -11.42 11.86 1.97
CA VAL A 118 -10.14 11.45 2.58
C VAL A 118 -8.97 12.21 1.97
N ARG A 119 -8.93 12.33 0.63
CA ARG A 119 -7.90 13.12 -0.06
C ARG A 119 -7.88 14.57 0.42
N GLN A 120 -9.04 15.23 0.40
CA GLN A 120 -9.15 16.62 0.85
C GLN A 120 -8.65 16.81 2.30
N MET A 121 -9.03 15.91 3.20
CA MET A 121 -8.64 15.98 4.60
C MET A 121 -7.16 15.67 4.80
N ALA A 122 -6.61 14.72 4.03
CA ALA A 122 -5.20 14.42 4.04
C ALA A 122 -4.37 15.64 3.60
N ASP A 123 -4.78 16.34 2.54
CA ASP A 123 -4.11 17.57 2.08
C ASP A 123 -4.17 18.68 3.13
N GLN A 124 -5.33 18.88 3.77
CA GLN A 124 -5.50 19.88 4.83
C GLN A 124 -4.62 19.59 6.06
N GLN A 125 -4.60 18.34 6.51
CA GLN A 125 -3.77 17.94 7.67
C GLN A 125 -2.28 17.87 7.34
N PHE A 126 -1.92 17.56 6.10
CA PHE A 126 -0.52 17.53 5.67
C PHE A 126 0.13 18.92 5.79
N ALA A 127 -0.65 19.97 5.57
CA ALA A 127 -0.21 21.36 5.73
C ALA A 127 -0.31 21.88 7.17
N ALA A 128 -0.88 21.09 8.09
CA ALA A 128 -1.08 21.53 9.48
C ALA A 128 0.18 21.34 10.33
N ASP A 129 0.53 22.34 11.13
CA ASP A 129 1.74 22.34 11.95
C ASP A 129 1.71 21.36 13.14
N ASN A 130 0.52 21.01 13.65
CA ASN A 130 0.40 20.27 14.93
C ASN A 130 0.56 18.76 14.78
N VAL A 131 -0.34 18.10 14.07
CA VAL A 131 -0.32 16.65 13.85
C VAL A 131 -0.54 16.41 12.37
N PRO A 132 0.53 16.37 11.56
CA PRO A 132 0.39 16.16 10.13
C PRO A 132 -0.13 14.75 9.84
N CYS A 133 -0.92 14.62 8.77
CA CYS A 133 -1.29 13.32 8.22
C CYS A 133 -0.03 12.56 7.78
N LEU A 134 -0.06 11.24 7.86
CA LEU A 134 1.08 10.40 7.48
C LEU A 134 1.52 10.67 6.04
N TYR A 135 0.57 10.78 5.13
CA TYR A 135 0.82 11.12 3.73
C TYR A 135 -0.37 11.87 3.10
N ARG A 136 -0.10 12.54 2.01
CA ARG A 136 -1.09 13.07 1.08
C ARG A 136 -1.01 12.38 -0.27
N PHE A 137 -2.01 12.63 -1.11
CA PHE A 137 -2.07 12.09 -2.47
C PHE A 137 -1.56 13.13 -3.47
N VAL A 138 -0.55 12.76 -4.23
CA VAL A 138 0.05 13.60 -5.27
C VAL A 138 -0.06 12.95 -6.64
N ASN A 139 0.18 13.74 -7.69
CA ASN A 139 0.22 13.26 -9.06
C ASN A 139 1.45 13.85 -9.75
N SER A 140 2.52 13.09 -9.79
CA SER A 140 3.81 13.46 -10.39
C SER A 140 4.04 12.65 -11.67
N GLY A 141 3.12 12.76 -12.63
CA GLY A 141 3.08 11.92 -13.83
C GLY A 141 2.27 10.63 -13.64
N GLU A 142 2.27 10.04 -12.46
CA GLU A 142 1.42 8.93 -12.02
C GLU A 142 0.86 9.19 -10.61
N PRO A 143 -0.25 8.52 -10.25
CA PRO A 143 -0.79 8.60 -8.89
C PRO A 143 0.24 8.11 -7.86
N ALA A 144 0.50 8.94 -6.83
CA ALA A 144 1.47 8.67 -5.80
C ALA A 144 0.97 9.16 -4.44
N ILE A 145 1.63 8.69 -3.37
CA ILE A 145 1.54 9.27 -2.04
C ILE A 145 2.86 9.98 -1.72
N GLU A 146 2.77 11.09 -1.00
CA GLU A 146 3.91 11.81 -0.46
C GLU A 146 3.85 11.76 1.06
N LEU A 147 4.86 11.16 1.69
CA LEU A 147 4.98 11.07 3.14
C LEU A 147 5.33 12.43 3.73
N HIS A 148 4.68 12.80 4.81
CA HIS A 148 5.07 13.99 5.55
C HIS A 148 6.48 13.80 6.15
N ARG A 149 7.35 14.81 6.01
CA ARG A 149 8.76 14.71 6.42
C ARG A 149 8.93 14.25 7.88
N ARG A 150 8.16 14.82 8.80
CA ARG A 150 8.20 14.43 10.23
C ARG A 150 7.90 12.94 10.44
N TRP A 151 6.96 12.39 9.67
CA TRP A 151 6.65 10.97 9.73
C TRP A 151 7.72 10.12 9.05
N ALA A 152 8.29 10.57 7.93
CA ALA A 152 9.38 9.87 7.28
C ALA A 152 10.61 9.77 8.21
N ASP A 153 11.01 10.87 8.82
CA ASP A 153 12.11 10.92 9.79
C ASP A 153 11.84 9.99 11.01
N TYR A 154 10.62 10.05 11.56
CA TYR A 154 10.23 9.18 12.66
C TYR A 154 10.27 7.69 12.28
N LEU A 155 9.72 7.33 11.12
CA LEU A 155 9.67 5.94 10.64
C LEU A 155 11.08 5.40 10.33
N GLN A 156 11.95 6.22 9.73
CA GLN A 156 13.34 5.84 9.48
C GLN A 156 14.12 5.60 10.78
N THR A 157 13.96 6.51 11.75
CA THR A 157 14.62 6.39 13.05
C THR A 157 14.15 5.17 13.86
N ASN A 158 12.86 4.83 13.75
CA ASN A 158 12.22 3.79 14.56
C ASN A 158 11.86 2.53 13.74
N VAL A 159 12.48 2.32 12.59
CA VAL A 159 12.10 1.27 11.63
C VAL A 159 12.01 -0.12 12.28
N ALA A 160 12.97 -0.48 13.13
CA ALA A 160 13.00 -1.80 13.78
C ALA A 160 11.81 -1.98 14.73
N ILE A 161 11.50 -0.96 15.54
CA ILE A 161 10.38 -0.99 16.49
C ILE A 161 9.04 -1.06 15.76
N VAL A 162 8.85 -0.20 14.74
CA VAL A 162 7.59 -0.13 13.99
C VAL A 162 7.39 -1.41 13.15
N THR A 163 8.45 -1.95 12.55
CA THR A 163 8.40 -3.23 11.84
C THR A 163 8.02 -4.37 12.79
N GLY A 164 8.68 -4.45 13.95
CA GLY A 164 8.36 -5.44 14.97
C GLY A 164 6.89 -5.36 15.41
N TYR A 165 6.39 -4.16 15.68
CA TYR A 165 4.97 -3.95 16.01
C TYR A 165 4.03 -4.45 14.91
N CYS A 166 4.29 -4.11 13.64
CA CYS A 166 3.46 -4.53 12.50
C CYS A 166 3.48 -6.05 12.25
N LEU A 167 4.56 -6.74 12.62
CA LEU A 167 4.66 -8.20 12.45
C LEU A 167 4.01 -8.98 13.60
N TRP A 168 3.83 -8.34 14.78
CA TRP A 168 3.20 -8.96 15.94
C TRP A 168 1.69 -8.77 16.00
N HIS A 169 1.12 -7.82 15.26
CA HIS A 169 -0.29 -7.45 15.23
C HIS A 169 -0.88 -7.52 13.81
#